data_a6057d81d032c7a55244d93066568312
#
_entry.id   a6057d81d032c7a55244d93066568312
#
_cell.length_a   1.000
_cell.length_b   1.000
_cell.length_c   1.000
_cell.angle_alpha   90.00
_cell.angle_beta   90.00
_cell.angle_gamma   90.00
#
_symmetry.space_group_name_H-M   'P 1'
#
loop_
_entity.id
_entity.type
_entity.pdbx_description
1 polymer ?
#
loop_
_entity_poly.entity_id
_entity_poly.type
_entity_poly.pdbx_seq_one_letter_code
_entity_poly.pdbx_strand_id
1 'polypeptide(L)'
;GAYISMDLVDGYKIDTVGKNFASKVLKFKWMTHSASTDGNVSAVDNPFGFSGDYNFYSRLNEKKYCCESPDAFTPADKNAYTIFRYPQTSISAAVAYKGDDYRIASFGFPLETLTSQAQINKLIGQVIDFFEK
;
A
#
# COMPACT_ATOMS: atom_id res chain seq x y z
N GLY A 1 13.80 -5.78 2.02
CA GLY A 1 13.03 -4.78 1.28
C GLY A 1 13.54 -3.36 1.56
N ALA A 2 13.55 -2.53 0.54
CA ALA A 2 13.91 -1.12 0.69
C ALA A 2 12.68 -0.33 1.15
N TYR A 3 12.82 0.47 2.20
CA TYR A 3 11.86 1.50 2.53
C TYR A 3 12.06 2.67 1.57
N ILE A 4 11.01 3.04 0.88
CA ILE A 4 11.03 4.20 -0.02
C ILE A 4 10.03 5.21 0.51
N SER A 5 10.50 6.41 0.82
CA SER A 5 9.62 7.51 1.21
C SER A 5 8.71 7.88 0.05
N MET A 6 7.42 8.01 0.31
CA MET A 6 6.46 8.48 -0.69
C MET A 6 6.74 9.91 -1.15
N ASP A 7 7.45 10.70 -0.37
CA ASP A 7 7.95 12.01 -0.81
C ASP A 7 8.82 11.92 -2.07
N LEU A 8 9.41 10.76 -2.34
CA LEU A 8 10.19 10.52 -3.56
C LEU A 8 9.30 10.15 -4.77
N VAL A 9 8.04 9.82 -4.56
CA VAL A 9 7.14 9.35 -5.63
C VAL A 9 5.86 10.19 -5.73
N ASP A 10 5.63 11.09 -4.81
CA ASP A 10 4.49 12.00 -4.89
C ASP A 10 4.72 13.10 -5.93
N GLY A 11 3.63 13.64 -6.47
CA GLY A 11 3.70 14.60 -7.57
C GLY A 11 4.23 16.00 -7.21
N TYR A 12 4.43 16.28 -5.92
CA TYR A 12 4.77 17.63 -5.46
C TYR A 12 6.25 17.97 -5.53
N LYS A 13 7.12 16.99 -5.33
CA LYS A 13 8.55 17.22 -5.15
C LYS A 13 9.40 16.39 -6.11
N ILE A 14 8.78 15.65 -7.01
CA ILE A 14 9.48 14.64 -7.76
C ILE A 14 9.70 15.04 -9.18
N ASP A 15 10.94 14.91 -9.55
CA ASP A 15 11.39 14.93 -10.92
C ASP A 15 10.92 13.68 -11.69
N THR A 16 11.17 13.69 -12.98
CA THR A 16 10.83 12.59 -13.89
C THR A 16 11.47 11.26 -13.47
N VAL A 17 12.61 11.28 -12.78
CA VAL A 17 13.33 10.07 -12.34
C VAL A 17 12.54 9.31 -11.28
N GLY A 18 12.05 9.98 -10.24
CA GLY A 18 11.23 9.37 -9.20
C GLY A 18 9.94 8.79 -9.75
N LYS A 19 9.23 9.52 -10.61
CA LYS A 19 8.01 9.02 -11.28
C LYS A 19 8.29 7.80 -12.17
N ASN A 20 9.39 7.80 -12.89
CA ASN A 20 9.81 6.68 -13.72
C ASN A 20 10.18 5.47 -12.86
N PHE A 21 10.86 5.66 -11.74
CA PHE A 21 11.16 4.58 -10.82
C PHE A 21 9.87 3.95 -10.26
N ALA A 22 8.93 4.75 -9.80
CA ALA A 22 7.66 4.26 -9.30
C ALA A 22 6.88 3.47 -10.36
N SER A 23 6.75 3.99 -11.57
CA SER A 23 5.96 3.33 -12.62
C SER A 23 6.66 2.14 -13.27
N LYS A 24 7.97 2.21 -13.49
CA LYS A 24 8.72 1.17 -14.21
C LYS A 24 9.25 0.07 -13.30
N VAL A 25 9.64 0.39 -12.06
CA VAL A 25 10.20 -0.55 -11.10
C VAL A 25 9.16 -0.97 -10.07
N LEU A 26 8.54 -0.02 -9.38
CA LEU A 26 7.54 -0.31 -8.36
C LEU A 26 6.15 -0.63 -8.93
N LYS A 27 5.95 -0.35 -10.22
CA LYS A 27 4.73 -0.70 -10.97
C LYS A 27 3.47 -0.02 -10.48
N PHE A 28 3.60 1.18 -9.92
CA PHE A 28 2.46 2.02 -9.57
C PHE A 28 2.65 3.48 -9.97
N LYS A 29 1.53 4.22 -10.02
CA LYS A 29 1.48 5.68 -10.13
C LYS A 29 0.84 6.23 -8.88
N TRP A 30 1.49 7.20 -8.24
CA TRP A 30 0.92 7.93 -7.13
C TRP A 30 -0.31 8.72 -7.56
N MET A 31 -1.36 8.71 -6.75
CA MET A 31 -2.61 9.45 -7.01
C MET A 31 -2.76 10.67 -6.11
N THR A 32 -2.75 10.43 -4.81
CA THR A 32 -3.02 11.48 -3.81
C THR A 32 -2.53 11.02 -2.43
N HIS A 33 -2.33 12.00 -1.57
CA HIS A 33 -2.19 11.80 -0.13
C HIS A 33 -3.55 12.00 0.55
N SER A 34 -3.63 11.74 1.85
CA SER A 34 -4.87 11.89 2.65
C SER A 34 -6.07 11.13 2.06
N ALA A 35 -5.81 9.93 1.56
CA ALA A 35 -6.80 9.12 0.85
C ALA A 35 -7.88 8.51 1.76
N SER A 36 -7.71 8.58 3.07
CA SER A 36 -8.67 8.11 4.08
C SER A 36 -8.49 8.89 5.39
N THR A 37 -9.58 9.05 6.12
CA THR A 37 -9.59 9.67 7.46
C THR A 37 -10.01 8.70 8.56
N ASP A 38 -10.59 7.55 8.20
CA ASP A 38 -11.10 6.55 9.17
C ASP A 38 -10.15 5.37 9.41
N GLY A 39 -9.09 5.25 8.61
CA GLY A 39 -8.10 4.19 8.75
C GLY A 39 -8.56 2.80 8.32
N ASN A 40 -9.72 2.66 7.71
CA ASN A 40 -10.22 1.38 7.24
C ASN A 40 -9.61 1.00 5.89
N VAL A 41 -9.25 -0.27 5.75
CA VAL A 41 -8.68 -0.84 4.53
C VAL A 41 -9.30 -2.21 4.29
N SER A 42 -9.80 -2.44 3.10
CA SER A 42 -10.43 -3.72 2.73
C SER A 42 -9.78 -4.31 1.48
N ALA A 43 -9.55 -5.61 1.51
CA ALA A 43 -9.07 -6.33 0.35
C ALA A 43 -10.11 -6.29 -0.77
N VAL A 44 -9.61 -6.23 -2.00
CA VAL A 44 -10.43 -6.39 -3.21
C VAL A 44 -10.03 -7.66 -3.93
N ASP A 45 -10.84 -8.05 -4.91
CA ASP A 45 -10.53 -9.23 -5.72
C ASP A 45 -9.17 -9.06 -6.40
N ASN A 46 -8.29 -10.03 -6.19
CA ASN A 46 -6.92 -10.00 -6.71
C ASN A 46 -6.38 -11.42 -6.88
N PRO A 47 -5.44 -11.64 -7.82
CA PRO A 47 -4.92 -12.98 -8.11
C PRO A 47 -3.85 -13.47 -7.12
N PHE A 48 -3.54 -12.71 -6.07
CA PHE A 48 -2.39 -12.97 -5.20
C PHE A 48 -2.76 -13.50 -3.82
N GLY A 49 -4.07 -13.63 -3.52
CA GLY A 49 -4.54 -14.19 -2.25
C GLY A 49 -4.60 -13.19 -1.09
N PHE A 50 -4.39 -11.91 -1.33
CA PHE A 50 -4.62 -10.89 -0.28
C PHE A 50 -6.10 -10.81 0.06
N SER A 51 -6.42 -10.80 1.35
CA SER A 51 -7.78 -10.86 1.83
C SER A 51 -7.95 -10.19 3.19
N GLY A 52 -9.19 -9.86 3.54
CA GLY A 52 -9.59 -9.39 4.86
C GLY A 52 -9.75 -7.88 4.95
N ASP A 53 -10.25 -7.47 6.09
CA ASP A 53 -10.44 -6.08 6.48
C ASP A 53 -9.48 -5.73 7.59
N TYR A 54 -8.91 -4.53 7.51
CA TYR A 54 -7.90 -4.04 8.44
C TYR A 54 -8.23 -2.61 8.85
N ASN A 55 -7.69 -2.20 10.00
CA ASN A 55 -7.82 -0.84 10.47
C ASN A 55 -6.47 -0.36 11.02
N PHE A 56 -6.04 0.83 10.61
CA PHE A 56 -4.84 1.47 11.14
C PHE A 56 -5.19 2.73 11.94
N TYR A 57 -4.31 3.11 12.85
CA TYR A 57 -4.45 4.35 13.59
C TYR A 57 -4.29 5.55 12.66
N SER A 58 -5.40 6.24 12.38
CA SER A 58 -5.46 7.41 11.50
C SER A 58 -5.36 8.74 12.26
N ARG A 59 -5.33 8.69 13.58
CA ARG A 59 -5.23 9.85 14.48
C ARG A 59 -4.25 9.60 15.59
N LEU A 60 -3.75 10.69 16.18
CA LEU A 60 -2.86 10.62 17.34
C LEU A 60 -3.51 9.79 18.46
N ASN A 61 -2.73 8.87 19.04
CA ASN A 61 -3.14 8.01 20.15
C ASN A 61 -1.94 7.72 21.06
N GLU A 62 -2.20 7.14 22.23
CA GLU A 62 -1.16 6.86 23.21
C GLU A 62 -0.40 5.54 22.97
N LYS A 63 -0.86 4.71 22.06
CA LYS A 63 -0.34 3.35 21.87
C LYS A 63 0.73 3.24 20.80
N LYS A 64 0.54 3.93 19.67
CA LYS A 64 1.43 3.87 18.52
C LYS A 64 1.42 5.21 17.80
N TYR A 65 2.40 5.43 16.96
CA TYR A 65 2.26 6.53 16.02
C TYR A 65 1.13 6.21 15.02
N CYS A 66 0.65 7.23 14.35
CA CYS A 66 -0.51 7.15 13.47
C CYS A 66 -0.16 7.55 12.04
N CYS A 67 -1.00 7.16 11.11
CA CYS A 67 -0.94 7.58 9.72
C CYS A 67 -2.11 8.54 9.43
N GLU A 68 -1.90 9.82 9.57
CA GLU A 68 -2.94 10.84 9.36
C GLU A 68 -3.18 11.12 7.86
N SER A 69 -2.19 10.84 7.03
CA SER A 69 -2.23 11.14 5.59
C SER A 69 -1.78 9.92 4.77
N PRO A 70 -2.61 8.87 4.72
CA PRO A 70 -2.28 7.69 3.92
C PRO A 70 -2.27 8.03 2.42
N ASP A 71 -1.36 7.39 1.70
CA ASP A 71 -1.22 7.55 0.26
C ASP A 71 -2.14 6.61 -0.52
N ALA A 72 -2.46 7.03 -1.72
CA ALA A 72 -3.13 6.19 -2.70
C ALA A 72 -2.35 6.17 -4.01
N PHE A 73 -2.36 5.04 -4.66
CA PHE A 73 -1.68 4.84 -5.95
C PHE A 73 -2.38 3.77 -6.78
N THR A 74 -2.24 3.86 -8.09
CA THR A 74 -2.86 2.93 -9.03
C THR A 74 -1.83 2.01 -9.67
N PRO A 75 -2.22 0.79 -10.09
CA PRO A 75 -1.33 -0.08 -10.87
C PRO A 75 -0.86 0.60 -12.16
N ALA A 76 0.41 0.39 -12.51
CA ALA A 76 1.05 0.96 -13.69
C ALA A 76 1.62 -0.11 -14.64
N ASP A 77 1.20 -1.36 -14.49
CA ASP A 77 1.63 -2.48 -15.31
C ASP A 77 0.47 -3.49 -15.43
N LYS A 78 0.44 -4.25 -16.53
CA LYS A 78 -0.60 -5.28 -16.76
C LYS A 78 -0.60 -6.41 -15.73
N ASN A 79 0.53 -6.64 -15.06
CA ASN A 79 0.70 -7.65 -14.01
C ASN A 79 0.67 -7.04 -12.60
N ALA A 80 0.31 -5.77 -12.49
CA ALA A 80 0.10 -5.08 -11.23
C ALA A 80 -1.39 -4.95 -10.94
N TYR A 81 -1.79 -5.20 -9.70
CA TYR A 81 -3.19 -5.20 -9.28
C TYR A 81 -3.35 -4.43 -7.98
N THR A 82 -4.44 -3.68 -7.87
CA THR A 82 -4.90 -3.20 -6.57
C THR A 82 -5.24 -4.40 -5.70
N ILE A 83 -4.66 -4.47 -4.51
CA ILE A 83 -4.92 -5.55 -3.54
C ILE A 83 -5.78 -5.09 -2.38
N PHE A 84 -5.74 -3.81 -2.04
CA PHE A 84 -6.58 -3.18 -1.02
C PHE A 84 -7.10 -1.84 -1.48
N ARG A 85 -8.27 -1.44 -0.95
CA ARG A 85 -8.85 -0.11 -1.11
C ARG A 85 -9.23 0.50 0.24
N TYR A 86 -9.28 1.82 0.29
CA TYR A 86 -9.92 2.56 1.38
C TYR A 86 -11.42 2.58 1.14
N PRO A 87 -12.27 1.90 1.94
CA PRO A 87 -13.72 1.85 1.68
C PRO A 87 -14.38 3.22 1.67
N GLN A 88 -13.88 4.14 2.51
CA GLN A 88 -14.40 5.51 2.61
C GLN A 88 -14.36 6.27 1.28
N THR A 89 -13.31 6.10 0.51
CA THR A 89 -13.06 6.84 -0.74
C THR A 89 -13.06 5.95 -1.99
N SER A 90 -13.06 4.63 -1.82
CA SER A 90 -12.91 3.64 -2.89
C SER A 90 -11.59 3.73 -3.67
N ILE A 91 -10.59 4.45 -3.16
CA ILE A 91 -9.30 4.63 -3.81
C ILE A 91 -8.37 3.47 -3.44
N SER A 92 -7.46 3.12 -4.35
CA SER A 92 -6.48 2.05 -4.16
C SER A 92 -5.50 2.38 -3.02
N ALA A 93 -5.45 1.51 -2.02
CA ALA A 93 -4.61 1.65 -0.83
C ALA A 93 -3.31 0.85 -0.92
N ALA A 94 -3.28 -0.17 -1.77
CA ALA A 94 -2.11 -1.02 -1.96
C ALA A 94 -2.13 -1.66 -3.33
N VAL A 95 -0.94 -1.84 -3.89
CA VAL A 95 -0.73 -2.48 -5.20
C VAL A 95 0.30 -3.59 -5.06
N ALA A 96 0.04 -4.74 -5.67
CA ALA A 96 1.03 -5.80 -5.81
C ALA A 96 1.30 -6.10 -7.28
N TYR A 97 2.53 -6.45 -7.57
CA TYR A 97 3.02 -6.83 -8.89
C TYR A 97 3.76 -8.17 -8.82
N LYS A 98 3.49 -9.02 -9.78
CA LYS A 98 4.21 -10.29 -9.96
C LYS A 98 4.67 -10.41 -11.41
N GLY A 99 5.95 -10.19 -11.62
CA GLY A 99 6.63 -10.41 -12.90
C GLY A 99 7.44 -11.71 -12.88
N ASP A 100 8.15 -11.94 -13.98
CA ASP A 100 9.00 -13.12 -14.13
C ASP A 100 10.25 -13.05 -13.24
N ASP A 101 10.82 -11.85 -13.09
CA ASP A 101 12.09 -11.64 -12.39
C ASP A 101 11.93 -11.20 -10.95
N TYR A 102 10.83 -10.52 -10.60
CA TYR A 102 10.63 -9.97 -9.27
C TYR A 102 9.15 -9.75 -8.94
N ARG A 103 8.89 -9.55 -7.64
CA ARG A 103 7.58 -9.23 -7.09
C ARG A 103 7.67 -8.00 -6.22
N ILE A 104 6.58 -7.25 -6.14
CA ILE A 104 6.46 -6.07 -5.28
C ILE A 104 5.09 -6.05 -4.62
N ALA A 105 5.05 -5.64 -3.36
CA ALA A 105 3.83 -5.26 -2.65
C ALA A 105 4.08 -3.87 -2.02
N SER A 106 3.28 -2.90 -2.43
CA SER A 106 3.38 -1.51 -1.98
C SER A 106 2.10 -1.12 -1.26
N PHE A 107 2.25 -0.51 -0.08
CA PHE A 107 1.15 -0.09 0.79
C PHE A 107 1.20 1.41 0.99
N GLY A 108 0.06 2.08 0.86
CA GLY A 108 -0.08 3.53 1.08
C GLY A 108 -0.24 3.91 2.56
N PHE A 109 -0.14 2.95 3.47
CA PHE A 109 -0.17 3.12 4.91
C PHE A 109 0.90 2.23 5.57
N PRO A 110 1.51 2.68 6.67
CA PRO A 110 2.51 1.86 7.38
C PRO A 110 1.85 0.66 8.07
N LEU A 111 2.36 -0.55 7.84
CA LEU A 111 1.77 -1.78 8.39
C LEU A 111 1.81 -1.83 9.92
N GLU A 112 2.82 -1.21 10.52
CA GLU A 112 2.97 -1.12 11.97
C GLU A 112 1.92 -0.24 12.64
N THR A 113 1.18 0.57 11.89
CA THR A 113 0.07 1.38 12.42
C THR A 113 -1.24 0.62 12.54
N LEU A 114 -1.31 -0.64 12.08
CA LEU A 114 -2.50 -1.48 12.27
C LEU A 114 -2.84 -1.60 13.76
N THR A 115 -4.13 -1.62 14.05
CA THR A 115 -4.64 -1.45 15.43
C THR A 115 -4.45 -2.66 16.34
N SER A 116 -4.16 -3.84 15.79
CA SER A 116 -3.89 -5.03 16.59
C SER A 116 -2.72 -5.84 16.05
N GLN A 117 -2.01 -6.53 16.96
CA GLN A 117 -0.93 -7.43 16.59
C GLN A 117 -1.42 -8.59 15.70
N ALA A 118 -2.65 -9.05 15.93
CA ALA A 118 -3.26 -10.11 15.12
C ALA A 118 -3.42 -9.67 13.66
N GLN A 119 -3.84 -8.43 13.41
CA GLN A 119 -3.93 -7.86 12.07
C GLN A 119 -2.56 -7.74 11.41
N ILE A 120 -1.55 -7.25 12.14
CA ILE A 120 -0.17 -7.15 11.64
C ILE A 120 0.33 -8.52 11.23
N ASN A 121 0.20 -9.51 12.09
CA ASN A 121 0.65 -10.88 11.83
C ASN A 121 -0.06 -11.49 10.61
N LYS A 122 -1.37 -11.28 10.51
CA LYS A 122 -2.17 -11.78 9.38
C LYS A 122 -1.71 -11.16 8.06
N LEU A 123 -1.58 -9.84 8.01
CA LEU A 123 -1.19 -9.16 6.78
C LEU A 123 0.26 -9.47 6.37
N ILE A 124 1.19 -9.47 7.32
CA ILE A 124 2.58 -9.85 7.06
C ILE A 124 2.65 -11.31 6.57
N GLY A 125 1.86 -12.22 7.15
CA GLY A 125 1.77 -13.59 6.68
C GLY A 125 1.37 -13.67 5.20
N GLN A 126 0.38 -12.90 4.78
CA GLN A 126 -0.03 -12.83 3.37
C GLN A 126 1.06 -12.24 2.47
N VAL A 127 1.80 -11.25 2.97
CA VAL A 127 2.95 -10.67 2.23
C VAL A 127 4.05 -11.73 2.04
N ILE A 128 4.37 -12.48 3.09
CA ILE A 128 5.37 -13.57 3.01
C ILE A 128 4.89 -14.63 2.01
N ASP A 129 3.65 -15.08 2.13
CA ASP A 129 3.07 -16.06 1.19
C ASP A 129 3.13 -15.58 -0.26
N PHE A 130 2.85 -14.30 -0.49
CA PHE A 130 2.95 -13.71 -1.82
C PHE A 130 4.38 -13.76 -2.38
N PHE A 131 5.39 -13.52 -1.56
CA PHE A 131 6.78 -13.54 -2.00
C PHE A 131 7.34 -14.96 -2.16
N GLU A 132 6.84 -15.95 -1.40
CA GLU A 132 7.30 -17.33 -1.43
C GLU A 132 6.61 -18.19 -2.51
N LYS A 133 5.40 -17.88 -2.84
CA LYS A 133 4.58 -18.63 -3.81
C LYS A 133 4.53 -17.97 -5.17
#